data_0fd1c64f98ed8e0fecc9d81c0cb998a0
#
_entry.id   0fd1c64f98ed8e0fecc9d81c0cb998a0
#
_cell.length_a   1.000
_cell.length_b   1.000
_cell.length_c   1.000
_cell.angle_alpha   90.00
_cell.angle_beta   90.00
_cell.angle_gamma   90.00
#
_symmetry.space_group_name_H-M   'P 1'
#
loop_
_entity.id
_entity.type
_entity.pdbx_description
1 polymer ?
#
loop_
_entity_poly.entity_id
_entity_poly.type
_entity_poly.pdbx_seq_one_letter_code
_entity_poly.pdbx_strand_id
1 'polypeptide(L)'
;MSKFNNYIGIDISKEYFDVAFIQDLKSRSIHSQFENTVMGVKKLIVWLKSLDCKNTDTLLCMEHTGMYSKIIIAKLLSEEFQLWVEMSLKIIRSAGVQRGKNDKVDAERIAIYALKNEDRVNLYQPNKEAIIKLRALFSLREKLIGYRTALSNVSNEFKKFDSNVSKLTSFYDRNTLAGIKKDLLKIEKEIDNNIEKDDKLKILFKRITSVPGVRKVTAILLIYLTNEFKNFKTSRQLACYSGVVPFEYCSGKSIKSRPKVHYIANKKLKKALHMCAISASKNDPEIHQYYIRKTEKVKTKCL
;
A
#
# COMPACT_ATOMS: atom_id res chain seq x y z
N MET A 1 5.36 30.20 11.73
CA MET A 1 6.45 29.66 12.56
C MET A 1 6.55 28.17 12.27
N SER A 2 7.76 27.65 12.05
CA SER A 2 8.04 26.22 11.90
C SER A 2 7.56 25.46 13.14
N LYS A 3 6.97 24.31 12.96
CA LYS A 3 6.53 23.43 14.05
C LYS A 3 7.70 22.61 14.62
N PHE A 4 8.72 22.38 13.80
CA PHE A 4 9.90 21.59 14.13
C PHE A 4 11.16 22.42 13.97
N ASN A 5 12.15 22.16 14.81
CA ASN A 5 13.46 22.78 14.76
C ASN A 5 14.50 21.89 14.09
N ASN A 6 14.24 20.58 14.11
CA ASN A 6 15.18 19.56 13.66
C ASN A 6 14.50 18.63 12.65
N TYR A 7 15.17 18.35 11.54
CA TYR A 7 14.69 17.49 10.46
C TYR A 7 15.67 16.38 10.19
N ILE A 8 15.20 15.15 10.31
CA ILE A 8 16.01 13.94 10.14
C ILE A 8 15.47 13.20 8.91
N GLY A 9 16.35 12.96 7.94
CA GLY A 9 16.08 12.07 6.82
C GLY A 9 16.70 10.71 7.06
N ILE A 10 15.95 9.64 6.81
CA ILE A 10 16.42 8.26 7.00
C ILE A 10 16.21 7.50 5.69
N ASP A 11 17.31 7.06 5.08
CA ASP A 11 17.32 6.13 3.96
C ASP A 11 17.62 4.72 4.46
N ILE A 12 16.76 3.75 4.11
CA ILE A 12 16.77 2.41 4.72
C ILE A 12 17.10 1.36 3.69
N SER A 13 18.18 0.62 3.94
CA SER A 13 18.52 -0.61 3.25
C SER A 13 18.27 -1.86 4.11
N LYS A 14 18.58 -3.03 3.59
CA LYS A 14 18.37 -4.29 4.30
C LYS A 14 19.23 -4.40 5.57
N GLU A 15 20.51 -4.03 5.47
CA GLU A 15 21.52 -4.24 6.53
C GLU A 15 21.83 -2.99 7.31
N TYR A 16 21.74 -1.83 6.66
CA TYR A 16 22.06 -0.53 7.23
C TYR A 16 20.98 0.50 6.93
N PHE A 17 21.02 1.60 7.63
CA PHE A 17 20.31 2.81 7.27
C PHE A 17 21.17 4.04 7.47
N ASP A 18 21.05 4.96 6.53
CA ASP A 18 21.76 6.24 6.53
C ASP A 18 20.84 7.33 7.07
N VAL A 19 21.43 8.22 7.88
CA VAL A 19 20.69 9.28 8.57
C VAL A 19 21.36 10.61 8.31
N ALA A 20 20.58 11.61 7.92
CA ALA A 20 21.03 12.98 7.78
C ALA A 20 20.20 13.91 8.67
N PHE A 21 20.89 14.77 9.42
CA PHE A 21 20.31 15.80 10.26
C PHE A 21 20.53 17.17 9.63
N ILE A 22 19.48 17.99 9.60
CA ILE A 22 19.53 19.41 9.20
C ILE A 22 18.59 20.24 10.08
N GLN A 23 18.89 21.52 10.26
CA GLN A 23 18.04 22.50 10.93
C GLN A 23 17.45 23.49 9.93
N ASP A 24 18.24 23.86 8.93
CA ASP A 24 17.84 24.76 7.85
C ASP A 24 18.50 24.36 6.51
N LEU A 25 18.16 25.06 5.42
CA LEU A 25 18.72 24.79 4.09
C LEU A 25 20.14 25.30 3.88
N LYS A 26 20.68 26.11 4.79
CA LYS A 26 22.01 26.73 4.68
C LYS A 26 23.04 25.99 5.54
N SER A 27 22.60 25.30 6.57
CA SER A 27 23.47 24.53 7.45
C SER A 27 23.98 23.26 6.76
N ARG A 28 25.21 22.87 7.06
CA ARG A 28 25.78 21.61 6.58
C ARG A 28 25.06 20.45 7.24
N SER A 29 24.66 19.45 6.46
CA SER A 29 24.07 18.22 6.99
C SER A 29 25.08 17.43 7.83
N ILE A 30 24.65 16.93 8.99
CA ILE A 30 25.39 15.95 9.79
C ILE A 30 24.88 14.57 9.43
N HIS A 31 25.78 13.67 9.06
CA HIS A 31 25.44 12.34 8.60
C HIS A 31 26.01 11.27 9.52
N SER A 32 25.26 10.19 9.70
CA SER A 32 25.69 8.95 10.37
C SER A 32 25.02 7.74 9.75
N GLN A 33 25.65 6.56 9.88
CA GLN A 33 25.12 5.29 9.41
C GLN A 33 24.99 4.30 10.58
N PHE A 34 23.92 3.51 10.58
CA PHE A 34 23.63 2.53 11.62
C PHE A 34 23.16 1.21 11.00
N GLU A 35 23.40 0.12 11.72
CA GLU A 35 22.86 -1.20 11.34
C GLU A 35 21.32 -1.24 11.46
N ASN A 36 20.64 -1.88 10.53
CA ASN A 36 19.19 -2.04 10.58
C ASN A 36 18.78 -3.15 11.57
N THR A 37 19.16 -2.96 12.82
CA THR A 37 18.89 -3.83 13.97
C THR A 37 18.32 -3.03 15.13
N VAL A 38 17.75 -3.71 16.13
CA VAL A 38 17.26 -3.07 17.36
C VAL A 38 18.38 -2.28 18.05
N MET A 39 19.63 -2.80 18.04
CA MET A 39 20.78 -2.13 18.63
C MET A 39 21.19 -0.89 17.81
N GLY A 40 21.17 -0.98 16.46
CA GLY A 40 21.48 0.16 15.61
C GLY A 40 20.49 1.30 15.80
N VAL A 41 19.17 1.00 15.96
CA VAL A 41 18.16 2.04 16.26
C VAL A 41 18.37 2.65 17.67
N LYS A 42 18.80 1.86 18.65
CA LYS A 42 19.19 2.43 19.96
C LYS A 42 20.38 3.39 19.83
N LYS A 43 21.40 3.05 19.02
CA LYS A 43 22.54 3.95 18.73
C LYS A 43 22.07 5.23 18.03
N LEU A 44 21.12 5.14 17.08
CA LEU A 44 20.48 6.31 16.46
C LEU A 44 19.86 7.22 17.52
N ILE A 45 19.08 6.69 18.47
CA ILE A 45 18.42 7.48 19.51
C ILE A 45 19.47 8.19 20.40
N VAL A 46 20.57 7.51 20.76
CA VAL A 46 21.66 8.11 21.50
C VAL A 46 22.32 9.25 20.69
N TRP A 47 22.55 9.01 19.39
CA TRP A 47 23.10 10.02 18.49
C TRP A 47 22.16 11.23 18.34
N LEU A 48 20.85 11.04 18.21
CA LEU A 48 19.87 12.14 18.18
C LEU A 48 19.92 12.96 19.48
N LYS A 49 20.03 12.31 20.63
CA LYS A 49 20.17 12.99 21.93
C LYS A 49 21.46 13.80 22.03
N SER A 50 22.57 13.32 21.45
CA SER A 50 23.83 14.06 21.42
C SER A 50 23.77 15.32 20.53
N LEU A 51 22.80 15.40 19.62
CA LEU A 51 22.52 16.58 18.79
C LEU A 51 21.39 17.46 19.36
N ASP A 52 21.03 17.27 20.63
CA ASP A 52 19.92 17.95 21.32
C ASP A 52 18.57 17.86 20.60
N CYS A 53 18.37 16.77 19.87
CA CYS A 53 17.10 16.47 19.20
C CYS A 53 16.07 15.92 20.20
N LYS A 54 15.07 16.74 20.53
CA LYS A 54 13.94 16.31 21.36
C LYS A 54 12.84 15.69 20.51
N ASN A 55 12.12 14.71 21.05
CA ASN A 55 11.03 14.05 20.34
C ASN A 55 9.86 14.99 19.98
N THR A 56 9.70 16.11 20.69
CA THR A 56 8.64 17.09 20.47
C THR A 56 8.91 18.08 19.34
N ASP A 57 10.17 18.37 19.04
CA ASP A 57 10.60 19.39 18.06
C ASP A 57 11.41 18.82 16.89
N THR A 58 11.52 17.50 16.82
CA THR A 58 12.27 16.79 15.77
C THR A 58 11.32 15.98 14.88
N LEU A 59 11.34 16.27 13.59
CA LEU A 59 10.62 15.50 12.58
C LEU A 59 11.55 14.50 11.90
N LEU A 60 11.25 13.21 12.06
CA LEU A 60 11.95 12.16 11.32
C LEU A 60 11.14 11.80 10.07
N CYS A 61 11.78 11.84 8.92
CA CYS A 61 11.17 11.46 7.65
C CYS A 61 11.91 10.28 7.04
N MET A 62 11.18 9.33 6.47
CA MET A 62 11.74 8.18 5.78
C MET A 62 10.88 7.75 4.61
N GLU A 63 11.49 7.02 3.66
CA GLU A 63 10.75 6.35 2.61
C GLU A 63 10.06 5.09 3.11
N HIS A 64 8.93 4.74 2.46
CA HIS A 64 8.22 3.50 2.75
C HIS A 64 8.93 2.31 2.10
N THR A 65 9.86 1.67 2.80
CA THR A 65 10.68 0.52 2.34
C THR A 65 10.11 -0.86 2.72
N GLY A 66 8.82 -0.94 3.04
CA GLY A 66 8.14 -2.20 3.32
C GLY A 66 8.56 -2.83 4.66
N MET A 67 9.16 -4.05 4.62
CA MET A 67 9.48 -4.77 5.86
C MET A 67 10.76 -4.27 6.55
N TYR A 68 11.67 -3.65 5.82
CA TYR A 68 12.94 -3.19 6.38
C TYR A 68 12.78 -1.99 7.33
N SER A 69 11.74 -1.18 7.16
CA SER A 69 11.45 -0.03 8.04
C SER A 69 10.75 -0.40 9.35
N LYS A 70 10.28 -1.64 9.53
CA LYS A 70 9.45 -2.00 10.69
C LYS A 70 10.16 -1.84 12.04
N ILE A 71 11.42 -2.25 12.14
CA ILE A 71 12.20 -2.18 13.39
C ILE A 71 12.39 -0.71 13.79
N ILE A 72 12.77 0.14 12.83
CA ILE A 72 13.00 1.57 13.04
C ILE A 72 11.71 2.25 13.45
N ILE A 73 10.62 2.04 12.69
CA ILE A 73 9.31 2.62 12.98
C ILE A 73 8.83 2.24 14.39
N ALA A 74 8.85 0.95 14.73
CA ALA A 74 8.37 0.48 16.02
C ALA A 74 9.15 1.12 17.18
N LYS A 75 10.49 1.20 17.06
CA LYS A 75 11.33 1.75 18.13
C LYS A 75 11.22 3.27 18.23
N LEU A 76 11.20 4.01 17.11
CA LEU A 76 11.04 5.47 17.12
C LEU A 76 9.68 5.88 17.69
N LEU A 77 8.61 5.15 17.37
CA LEU A 77 7.29 5.39 17.94
C LEU A 77 7.23 5.09 19.45
N SER A 78 7.95 4.05 19.91
CA SER A 78 8.02 3.76 21.35
C SER A 78 8.77 4.81 22.17
N GLU A 79 9.58 5.63 21.51
CA GLU A 79 10.28 6.79 22.10
C GLU A 79 9.54 8.11 21.79
N GLU A 80 8.29 8.04 21.28
CA GLU A 80 7.40 9.17 21.00
C GLU A 80 7.92 10.19 19.99
N PHE A 81 8.86 9.80 19.10
CA PHE A 81 9.33 10.68 18.03
C PHE A 81 8.24 10.93 16.98
N GLN A 82 8.24 12.14 16.43
CA GLN A 82 7.36 12.54 15.33
C GLN A 82 7.89 11.96 14.02
N LEU A 83 7.19 10.94 13.50
CA LEU A 83 7.63 10.18 12.33
C LEU A 83 6.72 10.42 11.13
N TRP A 84 7.32 10.78 10.00
CA TRP A 84 6.66 10.89 8.71
C TRP A 84 7.19 9.83 7.74
N VAL A 85 6.35 8.89 7.36
CA VAL A 85 6.68 7.87 6.35
C VAL A 85 6.02 8.27 5.02
N GLU A 86 6.83 8.61 4.03
CA GLU A 86 6.35 9.15 2.75
C GLU A 86 6.65 8.19 1.59
N MET A 87 5.94 8.40 0.48
CA MET A 87 6.17 7.65 -0.76
C MET A 87 7.47 8.13 -1.43
N SER A 88 8.36 7.21 -1.79
CA SER A 88 9.62 7.47 -2.51
C SER A 88 9.44 8.41 -3.70
N LEU A 89 8.37 8.23 -4.48
CA LEU A 89 8.11 9.05 -5.66
C LEU A 89 7.86 10.54 -5.34
N LYS A 90 7.25 10.86 -4.20
CA LYS A 90 7.04 12.26 -3.81
C LYS A 90 8.36 12.92 -3.44
N ILE A 91 9.22 12.20 -2.71
CA ILE A 91 10.55 12.67 -2.33
C ILE A 91 11.40 12.90 -3.58
N ILE A 92 11.47 11.92 -4.48
CA ILE A 92 12.23 12.01 -5.74
C ILE A 92 11.75 13.18 -6.60
N ARG A 93 10.43 13.33 -6.78
CA ARG A 93 9.88 14.43 -7.62
C ARG A 93 10.12 15.81 -7.03
N SER A 94 10.21 15.94 -5.71
CA SER A 94 10.49 17.22 -5.05
C SER A 94 11.94 17.63 -5.19
N ALA A 95 12.84 16.68 -5.40
CA ALA A 95 14.28 16.90 -5.50
C ALA A 95 14.75 17.43 -6.87
N GLY A 96 13.89 17.40 -7.92
CA GLY A 96 14.26 17.81 -9.28
C GLY A 96 15.19 16.82 -9.98
N VAL A 97 15.87 17.29 -11.03
CA VAL A 97 16.87 16.50 -11.78
C VAL A 97 18.15 16.41 -10.98
N GLN A 98 18.56 15.20 -10.65
CA GLN A 98 19.73 14.98 -9.79
C GLN A 98 20.76 14.07 -10.45
N ARG A 99 22.04 14.39 -10.25
CA ARG A 99 23.19 13.58 -10.66
C ARG A 99 23.74 12.81 -9.46
N GLY A 100 24.04 11.53 -9.66
CA GLY A 100 24.62 10.65 -8.64
C GLY A 100 23.59 10.04 -7.67
N LYS A 101 23.80 8.79 -7.31
CA LYS A 101 23.06 8.04 -6.31
C LYS A 101 24.03 7.57 -5.23
N ASN A 102 23.78 7.98 -3.98
CA ASN A 102 24.54 7.56 -2.81
C ASN A 102 23.61 7.65 -1.61
N ASP A 103 23.56 6.65 -0.78
CA ASP A 103 22.64 6.52 0.36
C ASP A 103 22.72 7.69 1.34
N LYS A 104 23.94 8.24 1.55
CA LYS A 104 24.16 9.47 2.31
C LYS A 104 23.41 10.68 1.71
N VAL A 105 23.50 10.84 0.38
CA VAL A 105 22.83 11.93 -0.34
C VAL A 105 21.32 11.72 -0.36
N ASP A 106 20.87 10.47 -0.40
CA ASP A 106 19.44 10.15 -0.38
C ASP A 106 18.84 10.43 1.01
N ALA A 107 19.54 10.13 2.11
CA ALA A 107 19.13 10.53 3.46
C ALA A 107 19.03 12.05 3.60
N GLU A 108 20.00 12.83 3.07
CA GLU A 108 19.96 14.29 3.08
C GLU A 108 18.77 14.84 2.26
N ARG A 109 18.48 14.26 1.11
CA ARG A 109 17.29 14.61 0.29
C ARG A 109 15.99 14.41 1.04
N ILE A 110 15.89 13.32 1.79
CA ILE A 110 14.72 13.04 2.63
C ILE A 110 14.58 14.10 3.72
N ALA A 111 15.67 14.52 4.36
CA ALA A 111 15.66 15.57 5.37
C ALA A 111 15.22 16.92 4.77
N ILE A 112 15.79 17.31 3.62
CA ILE A 112 15.43 18.53 2.88
C ILE A 112 13.96 18.49 2.43
N TYR A 113 13.47 17.32 2.02
CA TYR A 113 12.06 17.12 1.69
C TYR A 113 11.16 17.41 2.90
N ALA A 114 11.52 16.88 4.06
CA ALA A 114 10.78 17.09 5.30
C ALA A 114 10.69 18.57 5.68
N LEU A 115 11.84 19.26 5.63
CA LEU A 115 11.92 20.69 5.89
C LEU A 115 11.07 21.54 4.93
N LYS A 116 11.18 21.28 3.60
CA LYS A 116 10.45 22.06 2.58
C LYS A 116 8.95 21.81 2.53
N ASN A 117 8.48 20.69 3.05
CA ASN A 117 7.08 20.29 2.99
C ASN A 117 6.46 20.10 4.38
N GLU A 118 6.95 20.81 5.37
CA GLU A 118 6.46 20.75 6.75
C GLU A 118 4.97 21.07 6.86
N ASP A 119 4.45 21.95 6.01
CA ASP A 119 3.01 22.29 5.90
C ASP A 119 2.12 21.09 5.53
N ARG A 120 2.71 20.04 4.95
CA ARG A 120 2.04 18.83 4.45
C ARG A 120 2.32 17.59 5.24
N VAL A 121 2.99 17.70 6.38
CA VAL A 121 3.34 16.57 7.24
C VAL A 121 2.10 15.76 7.58
N ASN A 122 2.21 14.46 7.33
CA ASN A 122 1.24 13.46 7.76
C ASN A 122 1.96 12.44 8.64
N LEU A 123 1.88 12.64 9.95
CA LEU A 123 2.54 11.78 10.92
C LEU A 123 2.06 10.33 10.78
N TYR A 124 3.02 9.43 10.81
CA TYR A 124 2.74 8.01 10.70
C TYR A 124 1.94 7.51 11.90
N GLN A 125 0.83 6.88 11.60
CA GLN A 125 0.03 6.17 12.59
C GLN A 125 0.16 4.67 12.36
N PRO A 126 0.60 3.89 13.36
CA PRO A 126 0.71 2.45 13.22
C PRO A 126 -0.66 1.84 12.92
N ASN A 127 -0.65 0.84 12.04
CA ASN A 127 -1.85 0.06 11.80
C ASN A 127 -2.19 -0.74 13.05
N LYS A 128 -3.47 -0.88 13.36
CA LYS A 128 -3.92 -1.78 14.41
C LYS A 128 -3.45 -3.21 14.14
N GLU A 129 -3.19 -3.96 15.19
CA GLU A 129 -2.79 -5.37 15.08
C GLU A 129 -3.78 -6.19 14.24
N ALA A 130 -5.09 -5.97 14.43
CA ALA A 130 -6.14 -6.60 13.63
C ALA A 130 -5.97 -6.36 12.11
N ILE A 131 -5.56 -5.15 11.70
CA ILE A 131 -5.32 -4.82 10.28
C ILE A 131 -4.04 -5.48 9.77
N ILE A 132 -2.99 -5.52 10.57
CA ILE A 132 -1.73 -6.20 10.22
C ILE A 132 -1.98 -7.69 10.01
N LYS A 133 -2.71 -8.32 10.94
CA LYS A 133 -3.12 -9.73 10.88
C LYS A 133 -4.00 -10.01 9.66
N LEU A 134 -5.00 -9.16 9.42
CA LEU A 134 -5.89 -9.27 8.26
C LEU A 134 -5.12 -9.22 6.94
N ARG A 135 -4.17 -8.29 6.82
CA ARG A 135 -3.29 -8.16 5.63
C ARG A 135 -2.45 -9.41 5.42
N ALA A 136 -1.85 -9.96 6.49
CA ALA A 136 -1.01 -11.15 6.41
C ALA A 136 -1.82 -12.38 5.98
N LEU A 137 -2.97 -12.63 6.62
CA LEU A 137 -3.86 -13.74 6.31
C LEU A 137 -4.39 -13.64 4.87
N PHE A 138 -4.82 -12.45 4.45
CA PHE A 138 -5.31 -12.24 3.10
C PHE A 138 -4.21 -12.44 2.04
N SER A 139 -2.99 -11.97 2.30
CA SER A 139 -1.85 -12.19 1.40
C SER A 139 -1.51 -13.68 1.26
N LEU A 140 -1.54 -14.44 2.36
CA LEU A 140 -1.32 -15.89 2.35
C LEU A 140 -2.43 -16.60 1.58
N ARG A 141 -3.69 -16.24 1.83
CA ARG A 141 -4.86 -16.75 1.10
C ARG A 141 -4.70 -16.62 -0.41
N GLU A 142 -4.27 -15.44 -0.88
CA GLU A 142 -4.10 -15.21 -2.32
C GLU A 142 -2.99 -16.05 -2.92
N LYS A 143 -1.87 -16.21 -2.22
CA LYS A 143 -0.78 -17.09 -2.66
C LYS A 143 -1.25 -18.53 -2.78
N LEU A 144 -1.98 -19.05 -1.78
CA LEU A 144 -2.52 -20.41 -1.81
C LEU A 144 -3.53 -20.61 -2.94
N ILE A 145 -4.39 -19.62 -3.23
CA ILE A 145 -5.28 -19.66 -4.38
C ILE A 145 -4.49 -19.70 -5.68
N GLY A 146 -3.42 -18.90 -5.80
CA GLY A 146 -2.53 -18.92 -6.95
C GLY A 146 -1.89 -20.29 -7.18
N TYR A 147 -1.33 -20.90 -6.13
CA TYR A 147 -0.73 -22.25 -6.20
C TYR A 147 -1.76 -23.31 -6.57
N ARG A 148 -2.95 -23.27 -5.96
CA ARG A 148 -4.05 -24.17 -6.31
C ARG A 148 -4.40 -24.06 -7.80
N THR A 149 -4.54 -22.83 -8.30
CA THR A 149 -4.88 -22.58 -9.71
C THR A 149 -3.78 -23.08 -10.64
N ALA A 150 -2.51 -22.80 -10.31
CA ALA A 150 -1.38 -23.26 -11.11
C ALA A 150 -1.33 -24.80 -11.23
N LEU A 151 -1.45 -25.52 -10.11
CA LEU A 151 -1.49 -26.99 -10.10
C LEU A 151 -2.69 -27.55 -10.87
N SER A 152 -3.90 -27.00 -10.63
CA SER A 152 -5.09 -27.47 -11.31
C SER A 152 -5.05 -27.22 -12.82
N ASN A 153 -4.39 -26.15 -13.28
CA ASN A 153 -4.25 -25.86 -14.71
C ASN A 153 -3.43 -26.93 -15.43
N VAL A 154 -2.37 -27.43 -14.82
CA VAL A 154 -1.52 -28.50 -15.40
C VAL A 154 -2.38 -29.72 -15.73
N SER A 155 -3.13 -30.25 -14.75
CA SER A 155 -3.98 -31.41 -14.97
C SER A 155 -5.11 -31.13 -15.99
N ASN A 156 -5.66 -29.89 -16.00
CA ASN A 156 -6.72 -29.51 -16.95
C ASN A 156 -6.21 -29.34 -18.39
N GLU A 157 -4.99 -28.89 -18.58
CA GLU A 157 -4.36 -28.79 -19.91
C GLU A 157 -4.16 -30.20 -20.51
N PHE A 158 -3.59 -31.13 -19.74
CA PHE A 158 -3.41 -32.53 -20.19
C PHE A 158 -4.75 -33.22 -20.50
N LYS A 159 -5.83 -32.88 -19.81
CA LYS A 159 -7.15 -33.45 -20.06
C LYS A 159 -7.61 -33.35 -21.53
N LYS A 160 -7.16 -32.30 -22.24
CA LYS A 160 -7.51 -32.05 -23.64
C LYS A 160 -6.64 -32.84 -24.63
N PHE A 161 -5.44 -33.25 -24.25
CA PHE A 161 -4.44 -33.84 -25.14
C PHE A 161 -4.10 -35.28 -24.79
N ASP A 162 -4.02 -35.63 -23.50
CA ASP A 162 -3.69 -36.97 -23.01
C ASP A 162 -4.38 -37.23 -21.66
N SER A 163 -5.43 -38.01 -21.70
CA SER A 163 -6.23 -38.39 -20.51
C SER A 163 -5.40 -39.20 -19.49
N ASN A 164 -4.41 -39.99 -19.92
CA ASN A 164 -3.60 -40.80 -19.02
C ASN A 164 -2.61 -39.93 -18.25
N VAL A 165 -1.95 -38.98 -18.94
CA VAL A 165 -1.08 -38.01 -18.30
C VAL A 165 -1.86 -37.11 -17.34
N SER A 166 -3.09 -36.71 -17.69
CA SER A 166 -3.96 -35.94 -16.78
C SER A 166 -4.31 -36.72 -15.51
N LYS A 167 -4.60 -38.03 -15.61
CA LYS A 167 -4.86 -38.89 -14.45
C LYS A 167 -3.60 -39.03 -13.58
N LEU A 168 -2.45 -39.23 -14.20
CA LEU A 168 -1.17 -39.33 -13.50
C LEU A 168 -0.84 -38.05 -12.71
N THR A 169 -0.92 -36.89 -13.35
CA THR A 169 -0.67 -35.58 -12.68
C THR A 169 -1.66 -35.34 -11.56
N SER A 170 -2.98 -35.60 -11.77
CA SER A 170 -4.02 -35.48 -10.74
C SER A 170 -3.82 -36.43 -9.56
N PHE A 171 -3.22 -37.58 -9.77
CA PHE A 171 -2.89 -38.53 -8.70
C PHE A 171 -1.79 -37.97 -7.78
N TYR A 172 -0.73 -37.40 -8.35
CA TYR A 172 0.39 -36.87 -7.57
C TYR A 172 0.12 -35.52 -6.90
N ASP A 173 -0.71 -34.65 -7.50
CA ASP A 173 -1.04 -33.34 -6.92
C ASP A 173 -2.24 -33.37 -5.94
N ARG A 174 -2.97 -34.49 -5.86
CA ARG A 174 -4.17 -34.65 -5.03
C ARG A 174 -3.97 -34.26 -3.57
N ASN A 175 -2.92 -34.75 -2.94
CA ASN A 175 -2.66 -34.49 -1.53
C ASN A 175 -2.29 -33.01 -1.30
N THR A 176 -1.50 -32.42 -2.20
CA THR A 176 -1.15 -31.00 -2.16
C THR A 176 -2.38 -30.12 -2.31
N LEU A 177 -3.24 -30.42 -3.27
CA LEU A 177 -4.50 -29.69 -3.48
C LEU A 177 -5.46 -29.81 -2.30
N ALA A 178 -5.56 -31.02 -1.69
CA ALA A 178 -6.34 -31.23 -0.48
C ALA A 178 -5.78 -30.45 0.72
N GLY A 179 -4.47 -30.43 0.88
CA GLY A 179 -3.76 -29.62 1.90
C GLY A 179 -4.05 -28.13 1.73
N ILE A 180 -3.87 -27.61 0.53
CA ILE A 180 -4.17 -26.19 0.22
C ILE A 180 -5.63 -25.86 0.52
N LYS A 181 -6.57 -26.75 0.14
CA LYS A 181 -8.00 -26.56 0.45
C LYS A 181 -8.27 -26.48 1.95
N LYS A 182 -7.66 -27.37 2.73
CA LYS A 182 -7.78 -27.40 4.20
C LYS A 182 -7.22 -26.11 4.84
N ASP A 183 -6.07 -25.64 4.36
CA ASP A 183 -5.46 -24.42 4.89
C ASP A 183 -6.22 -23.16 4.47
N LEU A 184 -6.79 -23.11 3.27
CA LEU A 184 -7.69 -22.02 2.87
C LEU A 184 -8.90 -21.92 3.79
N LEU A 185 -9.52 -23.04 4.18
CA LEU A 185 -10.65 -23.04 5.12
C LEU A 185 -10.25 -22.50 6.49
N LYS A 186 -9.06 -22.87 7.01
CA LYS A 186 -8.56 -22.35 8.28
C LYS A 186 -8.31 -20.84 8.21
N ILE A 187 -7.69 -20.37 7.12
CA ILE A 187 -7.40 -18.95 6.91
C ILE A 187 -8.70 -18.14 6.80
N GLU A 188 -9.69 -18.62 6.06
CA GLU A 188 -11.00 -17.95 5.95
C GLU A 188 -11.68 -17.83 7.32
N LYS A 189 -11.66 -18.90 8.13
CA LYS A 189 -12.18 -18.87 9.50
C LYS A 189 -11.44 -17.88 10.39
N GLU A 190 -10.11 -17.82 10.28
CA GLU A 190 -9.30 -16.91 11.09
C GLU A 190 -9.48 -15.44 10.65
N ILE A 191 -9.72 -15.18 9.37
CA ILE A 191 -10.13 -13.86 8.86
C ILE A 191 -11.46 -13.44 9.49
N ASP A 192 -12.46 -14.33 9.50
CA ASP A 192 -13.78 -14.05 10.10
C ASP A 192 -13.65 -13.77 11.60
N ASN A 193 -12.92 -14.61 12.32
CA ASN A 193 -12.64 -14.43 13.75
C ASN A 193 -11.96 -13.08 14.03
N ASN A 194 -11.00 -12.69 13.18
CA ASN A 194 -10.28 -11.41 13.34
C ASN A 194 -11.20 -10.20 13.13
N ILE A 195 -12.16 -10.30 12.20
CA ILE A 195 -13.15 -9.24 11.96
C ILE A 195 -14.17 -9.19 13.10
N GLU A 196 -14.63 -10.34 13.60
CA GLU A 196 -15.63 -10.41 14.68
C GLU A 196 -15.11 -9.93 16.04
N LYS A 197 -13.81 -10.06 16.30
CA LYS A 197 -13.18 -9.64 17.58
C LYS A 197 -13.01 -8.12 17.71
N ASP A 198 -13.05 -7.35 16.66
CA ASP A 198 -12.95 -5.89 16.69
C ASP A 198 -14.29 -5.28 16.25
N ASP A 199 -15.06 -4.72 17.18
CA ASP A 199 -16.39 -4.17 16.91
C ASP A 199 -16.39 -3.09 15.83
N LYS A 200 -15.36 -2.23 15.82
CA LYS A 200 -15.23 -1.17 14.79
C LYS A 200 -15.01 -1.77 13.42
N LEU A 201 -14.15 -2.79 13.34
CA LEU A 201 -13.87 -3.50 12.12
C LEU A 201 -15.09 -4.27 11.61
N LYS A 202 -15.83 -4.91 12.50
CA LYS A 202 -17.10 -5.61 12.21
C LYS A 202 -18.16 -4.67 11.62
N ILE A 203 -18.35 -3.51 12.25
CA ILE A 203 -19.30 -2.49 11.76
C ILE A 203 -18.86 -1.98 10.38
N LEU A 204 -17.57 -1.67 10.22
CA LEU A 204 -17.03 -1.21 8.96
C LEU A 204 -17.19 -2.26 7.85
N PHE A 205 -16.87 -3.52 8.15
CA PHE A 205 -17.04 -4.63 7.22
C PHE A 205 -18.49 -4.77 6.74
N LYS A 206 -19.46 -4.73 7.68
CA LYS A 206 -20.89 -4.77 7.35
C LYS A 206 -21.30 -3.59 6.46
N ARG A 207 -20.84 -2.37 6.74
CA ARG A 207 -21.12 -1.18 5.91
C ARG A 207 -20.55 -1.32 4.49
N ILE A 208 -19.34 -1.86 4.34
CA ILE A 208 -18.73 -2.04 3.03
C ILE A 208 -19.46 -3.14 2.24
N THR A 209 -19.81 -4.23 2.89
CA THR A 209 -20.51 -5.36 2.23
C THR A 209 -21.99 -5.07 1.94
N SER A 210 -22.61 -4.04 2.52
CA SER A 210 -23.94 -3.60 2.14
C SER A 210 -23.98 -2.87 0.80
N VAL A 211 -22.84 -2.45 0.27
CA VAL A 211 -22.78 -1.80 -1.06
C VAL A 211 -23.02 -2.86 -2.15
N PRO A 212 -23.97 -2.63 -3.09
CA PRO A 212 -24.24 -3.56 -4.18
C PRO A 212 -22.98 -3.98 -4.94
N GLY A 213 -22.81 -5.27 -5.15
CA GLY A 213 -21.66 -5.85 -5.84
C GLY A 213 -20.39 -6.01 -5.01
N VAL A 214 -20.31 -5.43 -3.81
CA VAL A 214 -19.14 -5.57 -2.93
C VAL A 214 -19.31 -6.77 -2.01
N ARG A 215 -18.41 -7.76 -2.13
CA ARG A 215 -18.40 -8.96 -1.29
C ARG A 215 -17.17 -8.99 -0.38
N LYS A 216 -17.10 -10.00 0.50
CA LYS A 216 -16.07 -10.23 1.52
C LYS A 216 -14.65 -9.92 1.04
N VAL A 217 -14.22 -10.46 -0.09
CA VAL A 217 -12.85 -10.30 -0.62
C VAL A 217 -12.52 -8.83 -0.89
N THR A 218 -13.42 -8.10 -1.55
CA THR A 218 -13.22 -6.68 -1.84
C THR A 218 -13.31 -5.82 -0.59
N ALA A 219 -14.20 -6.16 0.34
CA ALA A 219 -14.31 -5.46 1.62
C ALA A 219 -13.00 -5.57 2.43
N ILE A 220 -12.45 -6.76 2.56
CA ILE A 220 -11.17 -6.99 3.23
C ILE A 220 -10.03 -6.21 2.55
N LEU A 221 -9.98 -6.25 1.21
CA LEU A 221 -8.99 -5.52 0.42
C LEU A 221 -9.07 -4.01 0.67
N LEU A 222 -10.27 -3.44 0.67
CA LEU A 222 -10.49 -2.03 1.00
C LEU A 222 -10.02 -1.70 2.42
N ILE A 223 -10.42 -2.48 3.41
CA ILE A 223 -10.10 -2.24 4.82
C ILE A 223 -8.59 -2.16 5.03
N TYR A 224 -7.82 -3.15 4.59
CA TYR A 224 -6.39 -3.16 4.90
C TYR A 224 -5.56 -2.22 4.02
N LEU A 225 -5.97 -1.96 2.76
CA LEU A 225 -5.26 -1.03 1.88
C LEU A 225 -5.48 0.43 2.27
N THR A 226 -6.64 0.74 2.83
CA THR A 226 -6.99 2.11 3.22
C THR A 226 -6.74 2.40 4.70
N ASN A 227 -6.30 1.40 5.47
CA ASN A 227 -6.23 1.47 6.92
C ASN A 227 -7.55 1.96 7.52
N GLU A 228 -8.63 1.22 7.29
CA GLU A 228 -9.99 1.61 7.73
C GLU A 228 -10.43 2.97 7.16
N PHE A 229 -10.03 3.32 5.95
CA PHE A 229 -10.20 4.61 5.26
C PHE A 229 -9.47 5.82 5.90
N LYS A 230 -8.63 5.62 6.91
CA LYS A 230 -7.89 6.71 7.58
C LYS A 230 -6.87 7.39 6.66
N ASN A 231 -6.34 6.66 5.67
CA ASN A 231 -5.35 7.17 4.72
C ASN A 231 -5.96 8.08 3.63
N PHE A 232 -7.30 8.20 3.57
CA PHE A 232 -7.99 8.93 2.51
C PHE A 232 -9.01 9.90 3.10
N LYS A 233 -8.86 11.18 2.79
CA LYS A 233 -9.79 12.24 3.23
C LYS A 233 -11.03 12.34 2.35
N THR A 234 -10.95 11.92 1.08
CA THR A 234 -12.04 12.03 0.11
C THR A 234 -12.16 10.79 -0.77
N SER A 235 -13.36 10.57 -1.30
CA SER A 235 -13.62 9.50 -2.28
C SER A 235 -12.78 9.65 -3.55
N ARG A 236 -12.48 10.89 -3.98
CA ARG A 236 -11.62 11.17 -5.14
C ARG A 236 -10.19 10.67 -4.93
N GLN A 237 -9.63 10.83 -3.73
CA GLN A 237 -8.30 10.29 -3.40
C GLN A 237 -8.27 8.76 -3.50
N LEU A 238 -9.30 8.10 -2.98
CA LEU A 238 -9.43 6.64 -3.09
C LEU A 238 -9.61 6.20 -4.55
N ALA A 239 -10.40 6.93 -5.34
CA ALA A 239 -10.60 6.64 -6.76
C ALA A 239 -9.30 6.80 -7.57
N CYS A 240 -8.50 7.82 -7.30
CA CYS A 240 -7.16 7.98 -7.88
C CYS A 240 -6.21 6.84 -7.46
N TYR A 241 -6.16 6.51 -6.18
CA TYR A 241 -5.33 5.42 -5.66
C TYR A 241 -5.69 4.07 -6.26
N SER A 242 -6.99 3.80 -6.40
CA SER A 242 -7.48 2.55 -7.01
C SER A 242 -7.38 2.53 -8.54
N GLY A 243 -7.05 3.66 -9.18
CA GLY A 243 -6.91 3.75 -10.63
C GLY A 243 -8.20 3.60 -11.41
N VAL A 244 -9.33 3.99 -10.83
CA VAL A 244 -10.62 4.02 -11.54
C VAL A 244 -10.91 5.39 -12.16
N VAL A 245 -10.13 6.42 -11.82
CA VAL A 245 -10.20 7.75 -12.42
C VAL A 245 -8.98 7.95 -13.33
N PRO A 246 -9.18 8.10 -14.65
CA PRO A 246 -8.11 8.47 -15.56
C PRO A 246 -7.76 9.95 -15.43
N PHE A 247 -6.48 10.28 -15.68
CA PHE A 247 -6.00 11.65 -15.73
C PHE A 247 -5.97 12.12 -17.18
N GLU A 248 -6.49 13.30 -17.44
CA GLU A 248 -6.33 13.97 -18.71
C GLU A 248 -4.90 14.51 -18.84
N TYR A 249 -4.33 14.36 -20.01
CA TYR A 249 -3.04 14.94 -20.34
C TYR A 249 -3.23 15.83 -21.57
N CYS A 250 -3.28 17.14 -21.32
CA CYS A 250 -3.35 18.17 -22.36
C CYS A 250 -2.21 19.14 -22.14
N SER A 251 -1.49 19.48 -23.19
CA SER A 251 -0.48 20.54 -23.18
C SER A 251 -0.73 21.48 -24.35
N GLY A 252 -1.10 22.72 -24.05
CA GLY A 252 -1.52 23.70 -25.04
C GLY A 252 -2.74 23.26 -25.84
N LYS A 253 -2.87 23.82 -27.07
CA LYS A 253 -3.97 23.47 -27.99
C LYS A 253 -3.68 22.24 -28.84
N SER A 254 -2.40 21.87 -29.02
CA SER A 254 -1.93 20.85 -29.96
C SER A 254 -1.81 19.44 -29.39
N ILE A 255 -1.56 19.30 -28.10
CA ILE A 255 -1.35 17.96 -27.50
C ILE A 255 -2.58 17.57 -26.66
N LYS A 256 -3.38 16.65 -27.21
CA LYS A 256 -4.50 16.00 -26.52
C LYS A 256 -4.27 14.50 -26.56
N SER A 257 -3.85 13.89 -25.43
CA SER A 257 -3.75 12.44 -25.34
C SER A 257 -5.00 11.84 -24.71
N ARG A 258 -5.23 10.54 -24.98
CA ARG A 258 -6.32 9.81 -24.30
C ARG A 258 -6.06 9.80 -22.79
N PRO A 259 -7.08 10.07 -21.97
CA PRO A 259 -6.95 9.98 -20.52
C PRO A 259 -6.41 8.62 -20.09
N LYS A 260 -5.37 8.60 -19.26
CA LYS A 260 -4.72 7.38 -18.78
C LYS A 260 -4.69 7.30 -17.27
N VAL A 261 -4.83 6.09 -16.77
CA VAL A 261 -4.62 5.83 -15.34
C VAL A 261 -3.13 5.87 -15.03
N HIS A 262 -2.77 6.50 -13.91
CA HIS A 262 -1.38 6.59 -13.48
C HIS A 262 -0.83 5.18 -13.14
N TYR A 263 0.41 4.88 -13.51
CA TYR A 263 1.04 3.56 -13.33
C TYR A 263 1.18 3.14 -11.85
N ILE A 264 1.20 4.11 -10.91
CA ILE A 264 1.27 3.88 -9.46
C ILE A 264 -0.06 3.35 -8.89
N ALA A 265 -1.17 3.49 -9.64
CA ALA A 265 -2.47 3.05 -9.17
C ALA A 265 -2.45 1.58 -8.70
N ASN A 266 -3.18 1.28 -7.65
CA ASN A 266 -3.29 -0.07 -7.11
C ASN A 266 -4.09 -0.97 -8.05
N LYS A 267 -3.38 -1.70 -8.93
CA LYS A 267 -3.98 -2.57 -9.97
C LYS A 267 -4.89 -3.65 -9.38
N LYS A 268 -4.57 -4.13 -8.17
CA LYS A 268 -5.35 -5.16 -7.48
C LYS A 268 -6.71 -4.61 -7.02
N LEU A 269 -6.69 -3.43 -6.39
CA LEU A 269 -7.93 -2.75 -5.99
C LEU A 269 -8.75 -2.34 -7.21
N LYS A 270 -8.11 -1.86 -8.28
CA LYS A 270 -8.77 -1.56 -9.57
C LYS A 270 -9.54 -2.76 -10.09
N LYS A 271 -8.88 -3.94 -10.17
CA LYS A 271 -9.52 -5.19 -10.63
C LYS A 271 -10.71 -5.58 -9.74
N ALA A 272 -10.56 -5.49 -8.42
CA ALA A 272 -11.64 -5.83 -7.49
C ALA A 272 -12.84 -4.89 -7.65
N LEU A 273 -12.62 -3.58 -7.70
CA LEU A 273 -13.69 -2.59 -7.88
C LEU A 273 -14.37 -2.70 -9.25
N HIS A 274 -13.60 -3.01 -10.30
CA HIS A 274 -14.18 -3.26 -11.62
C HIS A 274 -15.15 -4.48 -11.61
N MET A 275 -14.76 -5.56 -10.95
CA MET A 275 -15.64 -6.73 -10.79
C MET A 275 -16.88 -6.42 -9.94
N CYS A 276 -16.74 -5.57 -8.91
CA CYS A 276 -17.87 -5.09 -8.13
C CYS A 276 -18.85 -4.28 -9.01
N ALA A 277 -18.32 -3.37 -9.83
CA ALA A 277 -19.13 -2.56 -10.73
C ALA A 277 -19.90 -3.41 -11.77
N ILE A 278 -19.25 -4.44 -12.35
CA ILE A 278 -19.92 -5.40 -13.25
C ILE A 278 -21.03 -6.16 -12.51
N SER A 279 -20.78 -6.59 -11.28
CA SER A 279 -21.81 -7.28 -10.49
C SER A 279 -22.96 -6.35 -10.13
N ALA A 280 -22.67 -5.13 -9.71
CA ALA A 280 -23.68 -4.12 -9.37
C ALA A 280 -24.52 -3.73 -10.59
N SER A 281 -23.89 -3.51 -11.76
CA SER A 281 -24.62 -3.17 -12.99
C SER A 281 -25.57 -4.25 -13.47
N LYS A 282 -25.45 -5.48 -13.00
CA LYS A 282 -26.36 -6.59 -13.33
C LYS A 282 -27.47 -6.79 -12.30
N ASN A 283 -27.18 -6.52 -11.02
CA ASN A 283 -28.04 -6.95 -9.91
C ASN A 283 -28.69 -5.78 -9.15
N ASP A 284 -28.24 -4.54 -9.36
CA ASP A 284 -28.80 -3.35 -8.73
C ASP A 284 -29.56 -2.52 -9.77
N PRO A 285 -30.87 -2.26 -9.58
CA PRO A 285 -31.70 -1.58 -10.58
C PRO A 285 -31.23 -0.16 -10.91
N GLU A 286 -30.79 0.62 -9.92
CA GLU A 286 -30.35 2.01 -10.13
C GLU A 286 -29.05 2.07 -10.90
N ILE A 287 -28.08 1.23 -10.49
CA ILE A 287 -26.78 1.13 -11.16
C ILE A 287 -26.96 0.56 -12.58
N HIS A 288 -27.86 -0.36 -12.78
CA HIS A 288 -28.21 -0.92 -14.10
C HIS A 288 -28.72 0.18 -15.03
N GLN A 289 -29.72 0.95 -14.59
CA GLN A 289 -30.26 2.07 -15.37
C GLN A 289 -29.21 3.13 -15.68
N TYR A 290 -28.36 3.46 -14.70
CA TYR A 290 -27.22 4.36 -14.92
C TYR A 290 -26.28 3.81 -15.99
N TYR A 291 -25.94 2.52 -15.95
CA TYR A 291 -25.08 1.86 -16.92
C TYR A 291 -25.64 1.93 -18.34
N ILE A 292 -26.93 1.58 -18.54
CA ILE A 292 -27.61 1.65 -19.83
C ILE A 292 -27.56 3.07 -20.38
N ARG A 293 -27.99 4.06 -19.61
CA ARG A 293 -27.97 5.47 -20.01
C ARG A 293 -26.59 5.97 -20.44
N LYS A 294 -25.52 5.48 -19.80
CA LYS A 294 -24.13 5.85 -20.16
C LYS A 294 -23.64 5.16 -21.42
N THR A 295 -24.01 3.89 -21.62
CA THR A 295 -23.61 3.12 -22.82
C THR A 295 -24.30 3.64 -24.08
N GLU A 296 -25.58 4.03 -24.00
CA GLU A 296 -26.30 4.66 -25.09
C GLU A 296 -25.69 5.99 -25.51
N LYS A 297 -25.33 6.85 -24.54
CA LYS A 297 -24.63 8.12 -24.84
C LYS A 297 -23.26 7.95 -25.48
N VAL A 298 -22.58 6.84 -25.24
CA VAL A 298 -21.30 6.54 -25.89
C VAL A 298 -21.52 6.06 -27.31
N LYS A 299 -22.51 5.20 -27.55
CA LYS A 299 -22.88 4.73 -28.90
C LYS A 299 -23.28 5.90 -29.81
N THR A 300 -24.03 6.86 -29.30
CA THR A 300 -24.46 8.06 -30.07
C THR A 300 -23.30 9.02 -30.41
N LYS A 301 -22.17 8.93 -29.72
CA LYS A 301 -20.97 9.75 -30.02
C LYS A 301 -19.99 9.08 -31.01
N CYS A 302 -20.19 7.79 -31.29
CA CYS A 302 -19.36 7.01 -32.21
C CYS A 302 -20.02 6.81 -33.59
N LEU A 303 -21.22 7.35 -33.79
CA LEU A 303 -21.91 7.55 -35.06
C LEU A 303 -21.80 8.99 -35.50
#